data_f03448c287abf111096b1ac08e1efa73
#
_entry.id   f03448c287abf111096b1ac08e1efa73
#
_cell.length_a   1.000
_cell.length_b   1.000
_cell.length_c   1.000
_cell.angle_alpha   90.00
_cell.angle_beta   90.00
_cell.angle_gamma   90.00
#
_symmetry.space_group_name_H-M   'P 1'
#
loop_
_entity.id
_entity.type
_entity.pdbx_description
1 polymer ?
#
loop_
_entity_poly.entity_id
_entity_poly.type
_entity_poly.pdbx_seq_one_letter_code
_entity_poly.pdbx_strand_id
1 'polypeptide(L)'
;MKKFFAIAAAAVVLAACSGDRDHILKVYNWSDYIDESVIPEFEAWYEEQTGEPVKVIYQTFDINETMLSKIEKGHEDYDVVCPSDYIIERMLKSDLLLPLDRDFGSTPNYIDDNLSPYIRDCFNKIEGGGKNANDYSVGYMWGTTGILYNAKYVTDEEVSTWDVLRNPKFADKIFIKDSARDVFSQIIIYLHREDLAAGKVTLDELMLDSSDEAIAEVENFMKQVKPLVAGWEADFGKDQMTQERGWLSLNWSGDGVWAIEEAAEVGVDLRYSLPREGFTVWFDGWVIPKFAVNTKAAKYWINFMSRPDIVIRNVEVTGYVSVSGAPEVLEAFTDEEYDAIDLSYFFGAEADSVCVNPVLYPDRADIERSAQEHDWGERTPYLVAMWSRVKGESASGMTMIVVAVFIVALAAFGIYTKFFKNRKKARKRR
;
A
#
# COMPACT_ATOMS: atom_id res chain seq x y z
N MET A 1 52.39 -12.12 21.00
CA MET A 1 51.23 -12.86 21.53
C MET A 1 49.97 -12.04 21.69
N LYS A 2 49.98 -10.77 22.10
CA LYS A 2 48.76 -9.94 22.27
C LYS A 2 48.00 -9.57 20.95
N LYS A 3 48.66 -9.57 19.78
CA LYS A 3 48.05 -9.23 18.48
C LYS A 3 47.33 -10.44 17.84
N PHE A 4 47.69 -11.67 18.16
CA PHE A 4 47.03 -12.88 17.67
C PHE A 4 45.71 -13.16 18.41
N PHE A 5 45.56 -12.77 19.66
CA PHE A 5 44.33 -12.91 20.42
C PHE A 5 43.21 -11.95 19.96
N ALA A 6 43.59 -10.74 19.49
CA ALA A 6 42.60 -9.77 18.99
C ALA A 6 41.98 -10.21 17.65
N ILE A 7 42.73 -10.88 16.77
CA ILE A 7 42.24 -11.37 15.47
C ILE A 7 41.34 -12.61 15.66
N ALA A 8 41.69 -13.50 16.61
CA ALA A 8 40.86 -14.66 16.92
C ALA A 8 39.54 -14.26 17.60
N ALA A 9 39.52 -13.23 18.46
CA ALA A 9 38.30 -12.71 19.08
C ALA A 9 37.38 -12.01 18.05
N ALA A 10 37.96 -11.27 17.07
CA ALA A 10 37.18 -10.65 15.99
C ALA A 10 36.58 -11.68 15.02
N ALA A 11 37.31 -12.79 14.75
CA ALA A 11 36.78 -13.87 13.90
C ALA A 11 35.65 -14.66 14.60
N VAL A 12 35.70 -14.82 15.92
CA VAL A 12 34.64 -15.48 16.70
C VAL A 12 33.38 -14.61 16.79
N VAL A 13 33.53 -13.29 16.86
CA VAL A 13 32.37 -12.35 16.85
C VAL A 13 31.71 -12.28 15.47
N LEU A 14 32.48 -12.40 14.39
CA LEU A 14 31.93 -12.47 13.02
C LEU A 14 31.26 -13.81 12.70
N ALA A 15 31.73 -14.92 13.30
CA ALA A 15 31.10 -16.23 13.15
C ALA A 15 29.83 -16.40 13.99
N ALA A 16 29.70 -15.68 15.12
CA ALA A 16 28.49 -15.67 15.94
C ALA A 16 27.31 -14.90 15.28
N CYS A 17 27.59 -13.96 14.36
CA CYS A 17 26.55 -13.23 13.63
C CYS A 17 26.03 -13.96 12.39
N SER A 18 26.70 -15.01 11.89
CA SER A 18 26.27 -15.75 10.69
C SER A 18 25.42 -17.00 11.02
N GLY A 19 25.38 -17.45 12.26
CA GLY A 19 24.61 -18.65 12.67
C GLY A 19 23.16 -18.39 13.08
N ASP A 20 22.75 -17.13 13.17
CA ASP A 20 21.44 -16.76 13.73
C ASP A 20 20.40 -16.40 12.66
N ARG A 21 20.84 -16.19 11.38
CA ARG A 21 19.96 -15.71 10.29
C ARG A 21 18.93 -16.76 9.85
N ASP A 22 19.25 -18.04 10.00
CA ASP A 22 18.36 -19.14 9.63
C ASP A 22 17.15 -19.27 10.59
N HIS A 23 17.25 -18.69 11.79
CA HIS A 23 16.17 -18.61 12.78
C HIS A 23 15.49 -17.25 12.85
N ILE A 24 15.76 -16.35 11.90
CA ILE A 24 15.14 -15.03 11.78
C ILE A 24 14.26 -15.00 10.55
N LEU A 25 13.02 -14.52 10.72
CA LEU A 25 12.11 -14.16 9.63
C LEU A 25 12.01 -12.64 9.56
N LYS A 26 12.45 -12.04 8.46
CA LYS A 26 12.29 -10.60 8.20
C LYS A 26 11.05 -10.34 7.37
N VAL A 27 10.05 -9.76 8.01
CA VAL A 27 8.77 -9.36 7.37
C VAL A 27 8.78 -7.85 7.12
N TYR A 28 8.37 -7.43 5.93
CA TYR A 28 8.27 -6.03 5.54
C TYR A 28 6.86 -5.76 4.99
N ASN A 29 6.05 -5.02 5.75
CA ASN A 29 4.64 -4.80 5.47
C ASN A 29 4.31 -3.31 5.53
N TRP A 30 3.09 -2.94 5.21
CA TRP A 30 2.54 -1.61 5.41
C TRP A 30 2.44 -1.26 6.90
N SER A 31 2.48 0.03 7.22
CA SER A 31 2.17 0.51 8.56
C SER A 31 0.69 0.27 8.88
N ASP A 32 0.37 0.02 10.16
CA ASP A 32 -1.00 -0.20 10.66
C ASP A 32 -1.80 -1.29 9.89
N TYR A 33 -1.13 -2.36 9.45
CA TYR A 33 -1.69 -3.34 8.53
C TYR A 33 -1.64 -4.79 9.04
N ILE A 34 -1.62 -4.96 10.36
CA ILE A 34 -1.59 -6.26 11.03
C ILE A 34 -2.02 -6.11 12.50
N ASP A 35 -2.67 -7.12 13.06
CA ASP A 35 -2.71 -7.31 14.50
C ASP A 35 -1.33 -7.80 14.97
N GLU A 36 -0.51 -6.93 15.55
CA GLU A 36 0.85 -7.31 15.97
C GLU A 36 0.88 -8.44 17.00
N SER A 37 -0.24 -8.73 17.67
CA SER A 37 -0.33 -9.84 18.62
C SER A 37 -0.23 -11.23 17.95
N VAL A 38 -0.43 -11.32 16.63
CA VAL A 38 -0.25 -12.56 15.87
C VAL A 38 1.22 -12.93 15.68
N ILE A 39 2.15 -11.97 15.85
CA ILE A 39 3.59 -12.22 15.64
C ILE A 39 4.14 -13.27 16.61
N PRO A 40 4.01 -13.11 17.95
CA PRO A 40 4.45 -14.15 18.88
C PRO A 40 3.67 -15.46 18.75
N GLU A 41 2.42 -15.42 18.29
CA GLU A 41 1.63 -16.61 18.02
C GLU A 41 2.20 -17.39 16.84
N PHE A 42 2.59 -16.69 15.76
CA PHE A 42 3.29 -17.32 14.64
C PHE A 42 4.60 -17.99 15.07
N GLU A 43 5.42 -17.32 15.88
CA GLU A 43 6.67 -17.88 16.36
C GLU A 43 6.45 -19.22 17.08
N ALA A 44 5.45 -19.28 17.98
CA ALA A 44 5.08 -20.51 18.70
C ALA A 44 4.49 -21.57 17.77
N TRP A 45 3.58 -21.19 16.88
CA TRP A 45 2.95 -22.09 15.92
C TRP A 45 3.97 -22.66 14.93
N TYR A 46 4.92 -21.85 14.45
CA TYR A 46 5.98 -22.31 13.54
C TYR A 46 6.86 -23.38 14.21
N GLU A 47 7.27 -23.15 15.46
CA GLU A 47 8.05 -24.13 16.24
C GLU A 47 7.26 -25.43 16.45
N GLU A 48 5.96 -25.35 16.74
CA GLU A 48 5.09 -26.53 16.87
C GLU A 48 5.00 -27.32 15.55
N GLN A 49 4.84 -26.63 14.41
CA GLN A 49 4.69 -27.28 13.09
C GLN A 49 5.99 -27.85 12.54
N THR A 50 7.13 -27.23 12.84
CA THR A 50 8.41 -27.55 12.17
C THR A 50 9.45 -28.16 13.11
N GLY A 51 9.31 -28.00 14.41
CA GLY A 51 10.32 -28.34 15.42
C GLY A 51 11.51 -27.37 15.44
N GLU A 52 11.45 -26.25 14.72
CA GLU A 52 12.52 -25.25 14.60
C GLU A 52 12.02 -23.90 15.15
N PRO A 53 12.80 -23.22 16.02
CA PRO A 53 12.40 -21.90 16.49
C PRO A 53 12.61 -20.85 15.41
N VAL A 54 11.78 -19.80 15.41
CA VAL A 54 11.96 -18.62 14.57
C VAL A 54 11.68 -17.35 15.37
N LYS A 55 12.42 -16.28 15.06
CA LYS A 55 12.17 -14.94 15.59
C LYS A 55 11.80 -14.00 14.45
N VAL A 56 10.64 -13.36 14.55
CA VAL A 56 10.17 -12.39 13.55
C VAL A 56 10.80 -11.03 13.83
N ILE A 57 11.37 -10.42 12.78
CA ILE A 57 11.73 -9.01 12.71
C ILE A 57 10.73 -8.35 11.77
N TYR A 58 9.74 -7.66 12.35
CA TYR A 58 8.70 -6.97 11.62
C TYR A 58 9.10 -5.52 11.37
N GLN A 59 9.04 -5.08 10.13
CA GLN A 59 9.36 -3.72 9.69
C GLN A 59 8.24 -3.20 8.79
N THR A 60 8.08 -1.87 8.72
CA THR A 60 7.01 -1.25 7.94
C THR A 60 7.54 -0.29 6.89
N PHE A 61 6.70 -0.05 5.87
CA PHE A 61 6.87 0.97 4.84
C PHE A 61 5.54 1.67 4.57
N ASP A 62 5.62 2.87 3.98
CA ASP A 62 4.47 3.69 3.66
C ASP A 62 4.34 3.92 2.14
N ILE A 63 5.37 3.57 1.34
CA ILE A 63 5.42 3.82 -0.10
C ILE A 63 6.03 2.61 -0.81
N ASN A 64 5.26 2.03 -1.73
CA ASN A 64 5.65 0.87 -2.54
C ASN A 64 6.98 1.06 -3.29
N GLU A 65 7.19 2.21 -3.92
CA GLU A 65 8.39 2.49 -4.71
C GLU A 65 9.66 2.57 -3.84
N THR A 66 9.52 3.03 -2.60
CA THR A 66 10.60 3.05 -1.62
C THR A 66 10.97 1.63 -1.18
N MET A 67 9.96 0.82 -0.88
CA MET A 67 10.12 -0.60 -0.55
C MET A 67 10.79 -1.35 -1.70
N LEU A 68 10.27 -1.21 -2.94
CA LEU A 68 10.82 -1.85 -4.13
C LEU A 68 12.28 -1.46 -4.37
N SER A 69 12.64 -0.18 -4.20
CA SER A 69 14.01 0.29 -4.38
C SER A 69 15.00 -0.36 -3.41
N LYS A 70 14.60 -0.67 -2.17
CA LYS A 70 15.43 -1.39 -1.21
C LYS A 70 15.72 -2.82 -1.67
N ILE A 71 14.71 -3.49 -2.26
CA ILE A 71 14.87 -4.86 -2.77
C ILE A 71 15.66 -4.85 -4.08
N GLU A 72 15.24 -4.04 -5.06
CA GLU A 72 15.82 -4.04 -6.42
C GLU A 72 17.27 -3.53 -6.45
N LYS A 73 17.55 -2.42 -5.75
CA LYS A 73 18.86 -1.76 -5.77
C LYS A 73 19.69 -2.06 -4.53
N GLY A 74 19.04 -2.15 -3.36
CA GLY A 74 19.67 -2.41 -2.08
C GLY A 74 20.00 -3.87 -1.87
N HIS A 75 19.33 -4.79 -2.57
CA HIS A 75 19.40 -6.24 -2.37
C HIS A 75 19.21 -6.62 -0.89
N GLU A 76 18.30 -5.89 -0.20
CA GLU A 76 18.02 -6.19 1.19
C GLU A 76 17.38 -7.57 1.34
N ASP A 77 17.77 -8.30 2.38
CA ASP A 77 17.45 -9.70 2.62
C ASP A 77 16.13 -9.90 3.39
N TYR A 78 15.07 -9.17 2.99
CA TYR A 78 13.73 -9.46 3.47
C TYR A 78 13.28 -10.84 3.02
N ASP A 79 12.61 -11.58 3.91
CA ASP A 79 12.11 -12.93 3.61
C ASP A 79 10.67 -12.90 3.08
N VAL A 80 9.86 -12.00 3.60
CA VAL A 80 8.48 -11.79 3.17
C VAL A 80 8.21 -10.30 3.05
N VAL A 81 7.55 -9.90 1.96
CA VAL A 81 7.13 -8.52 1.71
C VAL A 81 5.68 -8.53 1.23
N CYS A 82 4.92 -7.49 1.54
CA CYS A 82 3.52 -7.35 1.16
C CYS A 82 3.31 -6.12 0.25
N PRO A 83 3.71 -6.15 -1.03
CA PRO A 83 3.46 -5.10 -2.00
C PRO A 83 2.03 -5.14 -2.56
N SER A 84 1.61 -4.03 -3.18
CA SER A 84 0.40 -3.99 -4.00
C SER A 84 0.58 -4.71 -5.35
N ASP A 85 -0.52 -5.06 -5.98
CA ASP A 85 -0.63 -5.85 -7.21
C ASP A 85 0.23 -5.33 -8.37
N TYR A 86 0.24 -4.02 -8.64
CA TYR A 86 1.06 -3.42 -9.69
C TYR A 86 2.57 -3.52 -9.40
N ILE A 87 2.96 -3.59 -8.12
CA ILE A 87 4.35 -3.85 -7.74
C ILE A 87 4.68 -5.33 -7.87
N ILE A 88 3.75 -6.22 -7.54
CA ILE A 88 3.92 -7.66 -7.81
C ILE A 88 4.16 -7.87 -9.30
N GLU A 89 3.35 -7.24 -10.17
CA GLU A 89 3.53 -7.28 -11.62
C GLU A 89 4.94 -6.82 -12.04
N ARG A 90 5.41 -5.69 -11.49
CA ARG A 90 6.76 -5.17 -11.75
C ARG A 90 7.87 -6.09 -11.24
N MET A 91 7.71 -6.67 -10.05
CA MET A 91 8.69 -7.61 -9.49
C MET A 91 8.77 -8.90 -10.30
N LEU A 92 7.64 -9.39 -10.86
CA LEU A 92 7.63 -10.52 -11.80
C LEU A 92 8.41 -10.18 -13.08
N LYS A 93 8.13 -9.02 -13.70
CA LYS A 93 8.85 -8.52 -14.90
C LYS A 93 10.36 -8.40 -14.68
N SER A 94 10.77 -8.00 -13.47
CA SER A 94 12.15 -7.75 -13.08
C SER A 94 12.89 -8.98 -12.51
N ASP A 95 12.25 -10.15 -12.47
CA ASP A 95 12.80 -11.39 -11.89
C ASP A 95 13.26 -11.23 -10.43
N LEU A 96 12.45 -10.53 -9.62
CA LEU A 96 12.76 -10.23 -8.22
C LEU A 96 12.03 -11.12 -7.20
N LEU A 97 11.24 -12.10 -7.66
CA LEU A 97 10.47 -13.00 -6.80
C LEU A 97 10.94 -14.45 -6.94
N LEU A 98 10.83 -15.19 -5.83
CA LEU A 98 10.93 -16.63 -5.80
C LEU A 98 9.54 -17.25 -5.97
N PRO A 99 9.41 -18.39 -6.68
CA PRO A 99 8.13 -19.10 -6.75
C PRO A 99 7.74 -19.61 -5.36
N LEU A 100 6.45 -19.58 -5.06
CA LEU A 100 5.91 -19.98 -3.78
C LEU A 100 5.76 -21.51 -3.71
N ASP A 101 6.52 -22.14 -2.84
CA ASP A 101 6.36 -23.54 -2.48
C ASP A 101 5.19 -23.69 -1.51
N ARG A 102 4.17 -24.46 -1.91
CA ARG A 102 2.93 -24.71 -1.14
C ARG A 102 2.91 -26.10 -0.48
N ASP A 103 4.04 -26.77 -0.38
CA ASP A 103 4.18 -28.01 0.40
C ASP A 103 4.50 -27.69 1.86
N PHE A 104 3.52 -27.91 2.73
CA PHE A 104 3.60 -27.69 4.17
C PHE A 104 3.69 -29.01 4.95
N GLY A 105 3.92 -30.14 4.27
CA GLY A 105 3.97 -31.47 4.88
C GLY A 105 2.64 -31.87 5.52
N SER A 106 2.61 -32.03 6.86
CA SER A 106 1.39 -32.39 7.60
C SER A 106 0.57 -31.17 8.03
N THR A 107 1.08 -29.95 7.89
CA THR A 107 0.36 -28.72 8.23
C THR A 107 -0.71 -28.44 7.18
N PRO A 108 -1.96 -28.06 7.54
CA PRO A 108 -2.99 -27.68 6.57
C PRO A 108 -2.53 -26.56 5.65
N ASN A 109 -2.95 -26.62 4.40
CA ASN A 109 -2.68 -25.58 3.41
C ASN A 109 -3.81 -24.53 3.43
N TYR A 110 -3.77 -23.60 4.38
CA TYR A 110 -4.79 -22.56 4.53
C TYR A 110 -4.86 -21.60 3.34
N ILE A 111 -3.77 -21.50 2.55
CA ILE A 111 -3.73 -20.65 1.35
C ILE A 111 -4.73 -21.16 0.30
N ASP A 112 -4.59 -22.43 -0.09
CA ASP A 112 -5.40 -22.98 -1.18
C ASP A 112 -6.83 -23.30 -0.73
N ASP A 113 -7.02 -23.65 0.55
CA ASP A 113 -8.31 -24.00 1.12
C ASP A 113 -9.23 -22.78 1.29
N ASN A 114 -8.67 -21.59 1.52
CA ASN A 114 -9.43 -20.41 1.93
C ASN A 114 -9.43 -19.25 0.91
N LEU A 115 -8.67 -19.33 -0.18
CA LEU A 115 -8.58 -18.23 -1.15
C LEU A 115 -9.88 -18.05 -1.92
N SER A 116 -10.45 -16.83 -1.92
CA SER A 116 -11.60 -16.45 -2.73
C SER A 116 -11.35 -16.72 -4.23
N PRO A 117 -12.35 -17.27 -4.96
CA PRO A 117 -12.28 -17.41 -6.41
C PRO A 117 -12.04 -16.09 -7.13
N TYR A 118 -12.69 -15.01 -6.71
CA TYR A 118 -12.51 -13.66 -7.26
C TYR A 118 -11.06 -13.19 -7.16
N ILE A 119 -10.45 -13.34 -5.99
CA ILE A 119 -9.06 -12.95 -5.75
C ILE A 119 -8.11 -13.78 -6.63
N ARG A 120 -8.36 -15.07 -6.75
CA ARG A 120 -7.59 -15.94 -7.64
C ARG A 120 -7.65 -15.46 -9.10
N ASP A 121 -8.83 -15.06 -9.56
CA ASP A 121 -9.02 -14.53 -10.91
C ASP A 121 -8.33 -13.17 -11.10
N CYS A 122 -8.36 -12.29 -10.09
CA CYS A 122 -7.65 -11.01 -10.11
C CYS A 122 -6.13 -11.22 -10.17
N PHE A 123 -5.58 -12.09 -9.33
CA PHE A 123 -4.15 -12.41 -9.35
C PHE A 123 -3.73 -13.14 -10.63
N ASN A 124 -4.65 -13.88 -11.27
CA ASN A 124 -4.37 -14.50 -12.56
C ASN A 124 -4.18 -13.50 -13.71
N LYS A 125 -4.69 -12.28 -13.57
CA LYS A 125 -4.49 -11.18 -14.54
C LYS A 125 -3.13 -10.47 -14.34
N ILE A 126 -2.46 -10.68 -13.21
CA ILE A 126 -1.16 -10.08 -12.91
C ILE A 126 -0.06 -10.96 -13.47
N GLU A 127 0.51 -10.55 -14.59
CA GLU A 127 1.53 -11.31 -15.31
C GLU A 127 2.77 -10.48 -15.62
N GLY A 128 3.94 -11.10 -15.57
CA GLY A 128 5.19 -10.43 -15.89
C GLY A 128 6.35 -11.41 -16.15
N GLY A 129 7.13 -11.18 -17.22
CA GLY A 129 8.28 -12.00 -17.55
C GLY A 129 7.94 -13.48 -17.84
N GLY A 130 6.73 -13.79 -18.30
CA GLY A 130 6.22 -15.15 -18.51
C GLY A 130 5.85 -15.89 -17.22
N LYS A 131 5.62 -15.16 -16.12
CA LYS A 131 5.24 -15.65 -14.80
C LYS A 131 3.87 -15.11 -14.42
N ASN A 132 3.11 -15.85 -13.62
CA ASN A 132 1.80 -15.45 -13.11
C ASN A 132 1.87 -15.22 -11.62
N ALA A 133 1.16 -14.20 -11.11
CA ALA A 133 1.20 -13.83 -9.70
C ALA A 133 0.75 -14.95 -8.77
N ASN A 134 -0.22 -15.79 -9.16
CA ASN A 134 -0.66 -16.93 -8.34
C ASN A 134 0.43 -17.95 -8.01
N ASP A 135 1.51 -18.01 -8.83
CA ASP A 135 2.64 -18.91 -8.58
C ASP A 135 3.72 -18.28 -7.67
N TYR A 136 3.67 -16.95 -7.48
CA TYR A 136 4.73 -16.18 -6.79
C TYR A 136 4.22 -15.36 -5.61
N SER A 137 2.91 -15.27 -5.44
CA SER A 137 2.30 -14.48 -4.38
C SER A 137 1.04 -15.13 -3.83
N VAL A 138 0.62 -14.65 -2.66
CA VAL A 138 -0.70 -14.93 -2.07
C VAL A 138 -1.30 -13.61 -1.66
N GLY A 139 -2.53 -13.34 -2.06
CA GLY A 139 -3.25 -12.16 -1.59
C GLY A 139 -3.30 -12.10 -0.07
N TYR A 140 -3.31 -10.89 0.47
CA TYR A 140 -3.40 -10.63 1.90
C TYR A 140 -4.66 -9.85 2.23
N MET A 141 -4.73 -8.61 1.78
CA MET A 141 -5.89 -7.74 1.90
C MET A 141 -6.17 -7.05 0.59
N TRP A 142 -7.38 -6.51 0.48
CA TRP A 142 -7.80 -5.76 -0.70
C TRP A 142 -8.79 -4.66 -0.30
N GLY A 143 -9.08 -3.77 -1.20
CA GLY A 143 -10.05 -2.73 -0.97
C GLY A 143 -10.33 -1.91 -2.22
N THR A 144 -11.10 -0.84 -2.00
CA THR A 144 -11.48 0.12 -3.03
C THR A 144 -10.88 1.48 -2.74
N THR A 145 -10.72 2.30 -3.77
CA THR A 145 -10.45 3.73 -3.64
C THR A 145 -11.73 4.51 -3.92
N GLY A 146 -12.20 5.26 -2.93
CA GLY A 146 -13.46 6.01 -3.00
C GLY A 146 -13.40 7.34 -2.27
N ILE A 147 -14.55 7.84 -1.85
CA ILE A 147 -14.70 9.12 -1.16
C ILE A 147 -15.26 8.90 0.23
N LEU A 148 -14.44 9.15 1.26
CA LEU A 148 -14.91 9.30 2.65
C LEU A 148 -15.45 10.72 2.83
N TYR A 149 -16.63 10.88 3.40
CA TYR A 149 -17.25 12.20 3.55
C TYR A 149 -18.06 12.35 4.83
N ASN A 150 -18.20 13.59 5.30
CA ASN A 150 -19.00 13.94 6.44
C ASN A 150 -20.43 14.31 5.99
N ALA A 151 -21.41 13.47 6.31
CA ALA A 151 -22.80 13.60 5.86
C ALA A 151 -23.50 14.86 6.37
N LYS A 152 -22.96 15.52 7.39
CA LYS A 152 -23.45 16.82 7.88
C LYS A 152 -23.21 17.97 6.89
N TYR A 153 -22.15 17.89 6.08
CA TYR A 153 -21.71 18.98 5.19
C TYR A 153 -21.82 18.61 3.71
N VAL A 154 -21.81 17.33 3.40
CA VAL A 154 -21.74 16.78 2.04
C VAL A 154 -22.90 15.81 1.84
N THR A 155 -23.58 15.90 0.69
CA THR A 155 -24.70 15.01 0.35
C THR A 155 -24.22 13.80 -0.47
N ASP A 156 -24.99 12.72 -0.43
CA ASP A 156 -24.75 11.50 -1.19
C ASP A 156 -24.68 11.77 -2.71
N GLU A 157 -25.51 12.70 -3.22
CA GLU A 157 -25.49 13.11 -4.63
C GLU A 157 -24.18 13.84 -5.00
N GLU A 158 -23.65 14.70 -4.11
CA GLU A 158 -22.39 15.41 -4.38
C GLU A 158 -21.22 14.44 -4.51
N VAL A 159 -21.17 13.37 -3.71
CA VAL A 159 -20.07 12.37 -3.72
C VAL A 159 -20.30 11.23 -4.70
N SER A 160 -21.43 11.21 -5.40
CA SER A 160 -21.70 10.19 -6.42
C SER A 160 -20.82 10.33 -7.68
N THR A 161 -19.98 11.35 -7.75
CA THR A 161 -19.10 11.66 -8.88
C THR A 161 -17.75 12.21 -8.39
N TRP A 162 -16.67 11.87 -9.08
CA TRP A 162 -15.33 12.44 -8.83
C TRP A 162 -15.24 13.95 -9.07
N ASP A 163 -16.22 14.55 -9.76
CA ASP A 163 -16.28 16.00 -9.96
C ASP A 163 -16.39 16.80 -8.66
N VAL A 164 -16.86 16.17 -7.59
CA VAL A 164 -16.97 16.78 -6.25
C VAL A 164 -15.63 17.36 -5.78
N LEU A 165 -14.49 16.79 -6.19
CA LEU A 165 -13.17 17.28 -5.83
C LEU A 165 -12.87 18.69 -6.36
N ARG A 166 -13.59 19.18 -7.38
CA ARG A 166 -13.47 20.55 -7.91
C ARG A 166 -14.50 21.51 -7.37
N ASN A 167 -15.38 21.07 -6.48
CA ASN A 167 -16.43 21.92 -5.95
C ASN A 167 -15.87 22.95 -4.95
N PRO A 168 -15.92 24.26 -5.24
CA PRO A 168 -15.37 25.30 -4.37
C PRO A 168 -16.07 25.41 -2.99
N LYS A 169 -17.25 24.78 -2.83
CA LYS A 169 -17.94 24.65 -1.54
C LYS A 169 -17.03 23.99 -0.48
N PHE A 170 -16.13 23.13 -0.91
CA PHE A 170 -15.27 22.34 -0.04
C PHE A 170 -13.83 22.84 0.07
N ALA A 171 -13.57 24.11 -0.30
CA ALA A 171 -12.24 24.69 -0.18
C ALA A 171 -11.69 24.57 1.24
N ASP A 172 -10.42 24.16 1.37
CA ASP A 172 -9.72 23.86 2.64
C ASP A 172 -10.40 22.75 3.50
N LYS A 173 -11.21 21.89 2.86
CA LYS A 173 -11.91 20.79 3.51
C LYS A 173 -11.72 19.43 2.80
N ILE A 174 -10.89 19.38 1.77
CA ILE A 174 -10.60 18.17 0.99
C ILE A 174 -9.24 17.63 1.40
N PHE A 175 -9.20 16.38 1.80
CA PHE A 175 -7.96 15.61 1.95
C PHE A 175 -7.83 14.63 0.78
N ILE A 176 -6.61 14.39 0.32
CA ILE A 176 -6.34 13.48 -0.80
C ILE A 176 -5.15 12.61 -0.44
N LYS A 177 -5.28 11.31 -0.65
CA LYS A 177 -4.16 10.37 -0.49
C LYS A 177 -2.95 10.82 -1.30
N ASP A 178 -1.79 10.85 -0.68
CA ASP A 178 -0.52 11.20 -1.32
C ASP A 178 0.01 10.04 -2.18
N SER A 179 -0.83 9.60 -3.08
CA SER A 179 -0.56 8.53 -4.03
C SER A 179 -0.80 9.01 -5.45
N ALA A 180 0.27 9.07 -6.24
CA ALA A 180 0.18 9.42 -7.66
C ALA A 180 -0.72 8.43 -8.42
N ARG A 181 -0.67 7.16 -8.02
CA ARG A 181 -1.40 6.08 -8.67
C ARG A 181 -2.89 6.19 -8.43
N ASP A 182 -3.31 6.15 -7.16
CA ASP A 182 -4.73 6.22 -6.83
C ASP A 182 -5.40 7.45 -7.44
N VAL A 183 -4.76 8.62 -7.31
CA VAL A 183 -5.32 9.86 -7.86
C VAL A 183 -5.39 9.82 -9.38
N PHE A 184 -4.32 9.36 -10.05
CA PHE A 184 -4.32 9.27 -11.51
C PHE A 184 -5.45 8.36 -12.01
N SER A 185 -5.57 7.18 -11.43
CA SER A 185 -6.55 6.16 -11.81
C SER A 185 -8.00 6.66 -11.68
N GLN A 186 -8.34 7.29 -10.55
CA GLN A 186 -9.69 7.82 -10.35
C GLN A 186 -10.02 8.96 -11.33
N ILE A 187 -9.06 9.86 -11.54
CA ILE A 187 -9.29 11.03 -12.37
C ILE A 187 -9.34 10.68 -13.86
N ILE A 188 -8.52 9.73 -14.34
CA ILE A 188 -8.60 9.30 -15.74
C ILE A 188 -9.93 8.59 -16.04
N ILE A 189 -10.46 7.79 -15.11
CA ILE A 189 -11.80 7.19 -15.21
C ILE A 189 -12.85 8.30 -15.36
N TYR A 190 -12.81 9.31 -14.49
CA TYR A 190 -13.75 10.43 -14.53
C TYR A 190 -13.67 11.20 -15.84
N LEU A 191 -12.47 11.51 -16.33
CA LEU A 191 -12.26 12.28 -17.56
C LEU A 191 -12.80 11.54 -18.78
N HIS A 192 -12.70 10.23 -18.83
CA HIS A 192 -13.17 9.38 -19.93
C HIS A 192 -14.54 8.74 -19.69
N ARG A 193 -15.33 9.19 -18.70
CA ARG A 193 -16.64 8.63 -18.34
C ARG A 193 -17.64 8.55 -19.50
N GLU A 194 -17.61 9.52 -20.42
CA GLU A 194 -18.51 9.53 -21.60
C GLU A 194 -18.08 8.47 -22.62
N ASP A 195 -16.79 8.28 -22.81
CA ASP A 195 -16.24 7.27 -23.72
C ASP A 195 -16.40 5.86 -23.14
N LEU A 196 -16.26 5.70 -21.82
CA LEU A 196 -16.61 4.47 -21.09
C LEU A 196 -18.09 4.13 -21.28
N ALA A 197 -19.00 5.07 -21.04
CA ALA A 197 -20.44 4.88 -21.21
C ALA A 197 -20.83 4.58 -22.67
N ALA A 198 -20.07 5.08 -23.63
CA ALA A 198 -20.26 4.82 -25.07
C ALA A 198 -19.56 3.52 -25.52
N GLY A 199 -18.84 2.80 -24.65
CA GLY A 199 -18.10 1.60 -25.00
C GLY A 199 -16.93 1.82 -25.97
N LYS A 200 -16.38 3.04 -26.03
CA LYS A 200 -15.24 3.38 -26.89
C LYS A 200 -13.89 3.07 -26.24
N VAL A 201 -13.86 2.99 -24.93
CA VAL A 201 -12.71 2.64 -24.11
C VAL A 201 -13.19 1.75 -22.96
N THR A 202 -12.33 0.91 -22.48
CA THR A 202 -12.56 0.06 -21.30
C THR A 202 -11.82 0.60 -20.07
N LEU A 203 -12.21 0.18 -18.87
CA LEU A 203 -11.50 0.53 -17.64
C LEU A 203 -10.06 0.00 -17.66
N ASP A 204 -9.85 -1.23 -18.13
CA ASP A 204 -8.51 -1.83 -18.23
C ASP A 204 -7.59 -1.05 -19.18
N GLU A 205 -8.13 -0.55 -20.32
CA GLU A 205 -7.36 0.30 -21.23
C GLU A 205 -6.95 1.61 -20.56
N LEU A 206 -7.81 2.23 -19.75
CA LEU A 206 -7.48 3.44 -19.00
C LEU A 206 -6.43 3.18 -17.92
N MET A 207 -6.45 2.06 -17.24
CA MET A 207 -5.45 1.70 -16.22
C MET A 207 -4.06 1.48 -16.81
N LEU A 208 -3.97 1.13 -18.09
CA LEU A 208 -2.72 0.96 -18.83
C LEU A 208 -2.27 2.26 -19.51
N ASP A 209 -3.16 3.26 -19.68
CA ASP A 209 -2.82 4.49 -20.37
C ASP A 209 -1.97 5.41 -19.48
N SER A 210 -0.70 5.50 -19.83
CA SER A 210 0.29 6.41 -19.24
C SER A 210 0.90 7.33 -20.31
N SER A 211 0.16 7.63 -21.36
CA SER A 211 0.56 8.55 -22.44
C SER A 211 0.80 9.96 -21.92
N ASP A 212 1.51 10.77 -22.69
CA ASP A 212 1.75 12.17 -22.34
C ASP A 212 0.43 12.97 -22.34
N GLU A 213 -0.52 12.57 -23.15
CA GLU A 213 -1.88 13.12 -23.23
C GLU A 213 -2.65 12.82 -21.95
N ALA A 214 -2.73 11.55 -21.53
CA ALA A 214 -3.40 11.14 -20.29
C ALA A 214 -2.79 11.83 -19.05
N ILE A 215 -1.45 11.90 -18.99
CA ILE A 215 -0.74 12.59 -17.91
C ILE A 215 -1.10 14.08 -17.87
N ALA A 216 -1.17 14.74 -19.05
CA ALA A 216 -1.50 16.17 -19.13
C ALA A 216 -2.97 16.44 -18.74
N GLU A 217 -3.90 15.58 -19.10
CA GLU A 217 -5.32 15.70 -18.76
C GLU A 217 -5.54 15.59 -17.25
N VAL A 218 -4.97 14.58 -16.62
CA VAL A 218 -5.02 14.40 -15.15
C VAL A 218 -4.33 15.56 -14.43
N GLU A 219 -3.14 15.99 -14.89
CA GLU A 219 -2.44 17.13 -14.31
C GLU A 219 -3.28 18.41 -14.37
N ASN A 220 -3.96 18.66 -15.48
CA ASN A 220 -4.82 19.83 -15.66
C ASN A 220 -6.05 19.79 -14.76
N PHE A 221 -6.66 18.62 -14.57
CA PHE A 221 -7.75 18.44 -13.61
C PHE A 221 -7.27 18.71 -12.18
N MET A 222 -6.17 18.09 -11.78
CA MET A 222 -5.63 18.21 -10.42
C MET A 222 -5.12 19.63 -10.09
N LYS A 223 -4.69 20.40 -11.08
CA LYS A 223 -4.39 21.83 -10.90
C LYS A 223 -5.62 22.66 -10.51
N GLN A 224 -6.83 22.24 -10.91
CA GLN A 224 -8.08 22.88 -10.49
C GLN A 224 -8.49 22.44 -9.08
N VAL A 225 -8.19 21.19 -8.70
CA VAL A 225 -8.46 20.62 -7.36
C VAL A 225 -7.51 21.22 -6.30
N LYS A 226 -6.23 21.38 -6.64
CA LYS A 226 -5.17 21.80 -5.71
C LYS A 226 -5.52 23.00 -4.82
N PRO A 227 -6.11 24.11 -5.31
CA PRO A 227 -6.46 25.26 -4.47
C PRO A 227 -7.51 24.96 -3.40
N LEU A 228 -8.20 23.82 -3.50
CA LEU A 228 -9.27 23.39 -2.60
C LEU A 228 -8.77 22.38 -1.53
N VAL A 229 -7.58 21.83 -1.75
CA VAL A 229 -7.02 20.76 -0.91
C VAL A 229 -6.49 21.33 0.41
N ALA A 230 -6.97 20.79 1.54
CA ALA A 230 -6.49 21.06 2.88
C ALA A 230 -5.17 20.31 3.18
N GLY A 231 -4.99 19.11 2.63
CA GLY A 231 -3.77 18.31 2.82
C GLY A 231 -3.66 17.12 1.88
N TRP A 232 -2.41 16.83 1.49
CA TRP A 232 -2.01 15.57 0.89
C TRP A 232 -1.57 14.65 2.03
N GLU A 233 -2.11 13.44 2.11
CA GLU A 233 -1.94 12.62 3.30
C GLU A 233 -1.72 11.14 2.95
N ALA A 234 -0.96 10.43 3.79
CA ALA A 234 -0.82 8.99 3.72
C ALA A 234 -1.67 8.30 4.80
N ASP A 235 -1.56 8.73 6.07
CA ASP A 235 -2.20 8.06 7.20
C ASP A 235 -3.06 9.00 8.07
N PHE A 236 -2.73 10.29 8.12
CA PHE A 236 -3.37 11.21 9.08
C PHE A 236 -4.75 11.72 8.63
N GLY A 237 -5.17 11.48 7.39
CA GLY A 237 -6.42 11.98 6.82
C GLY A 237 -7.64 11.45 7.55
N LYS A 238 -7.63 10.17 7.92
CA LYS A 238 -8.69 9.54 8.70
C LYS A 238 -8.95 10.27 10.02
N ASP A 239 -7.91 10.65 10.76
CA ASP A 239 -8.04 11.47 12.00
C ASP A 239 -8.59 12.87 11.74
N GLN A 240 -8.27 13.50 10.60
CA GLN A 240 -8.80 14.80 10.25
C GLN A 240 -10.30 14.73 9.95
N MET A 241 -10.76 13.63 9.39
CA MET A 241 -12.17 13.40 9.11
C MET A 241 -12.97 13.16 10.41
N THR A 242 -12.49 12.30 11.33
CA THR A 242 -13.12 12.04 12.63
C THR A 242 -13.22 13.29 13.50
N GLN A 243 -12.29 14.25 13.34
CA GLN A 243 -12.26 15.52 14.06
C GLN A 243 -13.03 16.66 13.35
N GLU A 244 -13.80 16.38 12.29
CA GLU A 244 -14.52 17.35 11.45
C GLU A 244 -13.62 18.46 10.83
N ARG A 245 -12.33 18.24 10.73
CA ARG A 245 -11.40 19.18 10.07
C ARG A 245 -11.45 19.05 8.56
N GLY A 246 -11.65 17.82 8.05
CA GLY A 246 -12.00 17.50 6.68
C GLY A 246 -13.50 17.22 6.53
N TRP A 247 -14.01 17.43 5.32
CA TRP A 247 -15.39 17.08 4.95
C TRP A 247 -15.43 16.05 3.81
N LEU A 248 -14.38 15.99 3.03
CA LEU A 248 -14.17 15.07 1.92
C LEU A 248 -12.75 14.50 1.98
N SER A 249 -12.60 13.22 1.70
CA SER A 249 -11.29 12.59 1.51
C SER A 249 -11.37 11.57 0.38
N LEU A 250 -10.49 11.70 -0.64
CA LEU A 250 -10.17 10.58 -1.52
C LEU A 250 -9.37 9.58 -0.68
N ASN A 251 -9.94 8.41 -0.44
CA ASN A 251 -9.43 7.51 0.59
C ASN A 251 -9.61 6.04 0.22
N TRP A 252 -8.84 5.19 0.89
CA TRP A 252 -8.98 3.74 0.82
C TRP A 252 -10.10 3.25 1.74
N SER A 253 -10.78 2.18 1.32
CA SER A 253 -11.96 1.67 2.04
C SER A 253 -11.67 1.24 3.48
N GLY A 254 -10.51 0.62 3.75
CA GLY A 254 -10.15 0.22 5.11
C GLY A 254 -9.97 1.40 6.06
N ASP A 255 -9.22 2.44 5.65
CA ASP A 255 -9.14 3.70 6.40
C ASP A 255 -10.53 4.35 6.56
N GLY A 256 -11.40 4.19 5.55
CA GLY A 256 -12.77 4.66 5.59
C GLY A 256 -13.60 3.95 6.65
N VAL A 257 -13.53 2.62 6.75
CA VAL A 257 -14.20 1.82 7.79
C VAL A 257 -13.75 2.26 9.18
N TRP A 258 -12.44 2.25 9.40
CA TRP A 258 -11.86 2.69 10.67
C TRP A 258 -12.34 4.10 11.06
N ALA A 259 -12.31 5.04 10.12
CA ALA A 259 -12.73 6.43 10.39
C ALA A 259 -14.23 6.54 10.67
N ILE A 260 -15.07 5.75 10.02
CA ILE A 260 -16.53 5.71 10.25
C ILE A 260 -16.82 5.22 11.68
N GLU A 261 -16.16 4.14 12.11
CA GLU A 261 -16.34 3.56 13.44
C GLU A 261 -15.87 4.53 14.53
N GLU A 262 -14.67 5.05 14.45
CA GLU A 262 -14.13 6.03 15.41
C GLU A 262 -14.98 7.33 15.46
N ALA A 263 -15.46 7.81 14.32
CA ALA A 263 -16.31 8.99 14.22
C ALA A 263 -17.67 8.79 14.89
N ALA A 264 -18.24 7.60 14.76
CA ALA A 264 -19.53 7.25 15.39
C ALA A 264 -19.47 7.36 16.92
N GLU A 265 -18.34 6.98 17.55
CA GLU A 265 -18.15 7.09 19.00
C GLU A 265 -18.21 8.54 19.51
N VAL A 266 -17.85 9.50 18.66
CA VAL A 266 -17.88 10.94 18.99
C VAL A 266 -19.07 11.67 18.37
N GLY A 267 -19.99 10.94 17.73
CA GLY A 267 -21.24 11.47 17.16
C GLY A 267 -21.06 12.21 15.82
N VAL A 268 -20.02 11.86 15.05
CA VAL A 268 -19.76 12.37 13.69
C VAL A 268 -20.24 11.33 12.69
N ASP A 269 -21.13 11.71 11.76
CA ASP A 269 -21.65 10.84 10.69
C ASP A 269 -20.72 10.89 9.48
N LEU A 270 -19.75 9.98 9.43
CA LEU A 270 -18.92 9.74 8.25
C LEU A 270 -19.52 8.61 7.43
N ARG A 271 -19.39 8.73 6.11
CA ARG A 271 -19.83 7.72 5.14
C ARG A 271 -18.81 7.58 4.02
N TYR A 272 -18.90 6.47 3.30
CA TYR A 272 -18.03 6.17 2.16
C TYR A 272 -18.86 6.02 0.88
N SER A 273 -18.36 6.54 -0.22
CA SER A 273 -19.02 6.48 -1.54
C SER A 273 -18.08 5.98 -2.62
N LEU A 274 -18.60 5.11 -3.47
CA LEU A 274 -17.96 4.67 -4.71
C LEU A 274 -18.58 5.45 -5.87
N PRO A 275 -17.88 6.42 -6.50
CA PRO A 275 -18.43 7.23 -7.58
C PRO A 275 -18.90 6.42 -8.78
N ARG A 276 -20.00 6.87 -9.40
CA ARG A 276 -20.73 6.16 -10.47
C ARG A 276 -19.94 5.97 -11.76
N GLU A 277 -18.94 6.81 -12.01
CA GLU A 277 -18.08 6.71 -13.20
C GLU A 277 -17.18 5.47 -13.17
N GLY A 278 -16.94 4.92 -11.99
CA GLY A 278 -16.03 3.83 -11.71
C GLY A 278 -14.96 4.23 -10.70
N PHE A 279 -14.23 3.25 -10.23
CA PHE A 279 -13.20 3.38 -9.21
C PHE A 279 -12.19 2.24 -9.34
N THR A 280 -11.10 2.29 -8.58
CA THR A 280 -10.15 1.19 -8.56
C THR A 280 -10.37 0.25 -7.37
N VAL A 281 -10.14 -1.04 -7.64
CA VAL A 281 -9.84 -2.07 -6.64
C VAL A 281 -8.34 -2.33 -6.65
N TRP A 282 -7.77 -2.53 -5.50
CA TRP A 282 -6.36 -2.85 -5.31
C TRP A 282 -6.21 -4.07 -4.40
N PHE A 283 -5.13 -4.80 -4.60
CA PHE A 283 -4.84 -6.03 -3.90
C PHE A 283 -3.40 -6.00 -3.39
N ASP A 284 -3.22 -6.22 -2.10
CA ASP A 284 -1.90 -6.43 -1.53
C ASP A 284 -1.67 -7.93 -1.33
N GLY A 285 -0.44 -8.36 -1.56
CA GLY A 285 -0.12 -9.78 -1.50
C GLY A 285 1.26 -10.06 -0.95
N TRP A 286 1.36 -11.14 -0.19
CA TRP A 286 2.61 -11.66 0.31
C TRP A 286 3.45 -12.24 -0.82
N VAL A 287 4.70 -11.83 -0.90
CA VAL A 287 5.71 -12.35 -1.84
C VAL A 287 6.98 -12.72 -1.09
N ILE A 288 7.76 -13.65 -1.68
CA ILE A 288 9.10 -14.00 -1.21
C ILE A 288 10.10 -13.37 -2.18
N PRO A 289 10.85 -12.32 -1.77
CA PRO A 289 11.83 -11.68 -2.63
C PRO A 289 12.99 -12.61 -2.98
N LYS A 290 13.63 -12.35 -4.11
CA LYS A 290 14.78 -13.13 -4.64
C LYS A 290 15.95 -13.26 -3.66
N PHE A 291 16.14 -12.27 -2.78
CA PHE A 291 17.23 -12.21 -1.82
C PHE A 291 16.86 -12.76 -0.43
N ALA A 292 15.69 -13.37 -0.30
CA ALA A 292 15.23 -13.99 0.94
C ALA A 292 16.19 -15.11 1.39
N VAL A 293 16.42 -15.19 2.69
CA VAL A 293 17.31 -16.18 3.30
C VAL A 293 16.51 -17.31 3.95
N ASN A 294 15.48 -16.96 4.74
CA ASN A 294 14.66 -17.95 5.44
C ASN A 294 13.33 -18.19 4.68
N THR A 295 13.42 -18.77 3.49
CA THR A 295 12.26 -19.06 2.64
C THR A 295 11.30 -20.07 3.25
N LYS A 296 11.79 -20.98 4.11
CA LYS A 296 10.94 -21.94 4.84
C LYS A 296 10.00 -21.20 5.81
N ALA A 297 10.53 -20.35 6.67
CA ALA A 297 9.69 -19.57 7.58
C ALA A 297 8.79 -18.58 6.82
N ALA A 298 9.27 -18.03 5.67
CA ALA A 298 8.48 -17.16 4.83
C ALA A 298 7.20 -17.82 4.30
N LYS A 299 7.29 -19.04 3.75
CA LYS A 299 6.09 -19.74 3.26
C LYS A 299 5.13 -20.12 4.41
N TYR A 300 5.66 -20.49 5.58
CA TYR A 300 4.84 -20.77 6.77
C TYR A 300 4.15 -19.52 7.32
N TRP A 301 4.82 -18.36 7.26
CA TRP A 301 4.19 -17.06 7.58
C TRP A 301 3.00 -16.79 6.69
N ILE A 302 3.15 -16.93 5.39
CA ILE A 302 2.07 -16.71 4.43
C ILE A 302 0.90 -17.67 4.69
N ASN A 303 1.19 -18.94 4.96
CA ASN A 303 0.18 -19.93 5.31
C ASN A 303 -0.55 -19.62 6.62
N PHE A 304 0.21 -19.20 7.65
CA PHE A 304 -0.35 -18.80 8.93
C PHE A 304 -1.27 -17.57 8.81
N MET A 305 -0.86 -16.56 8.03
CA MET A 305 -1.65 -15.37 7.78
C MET A 305 -2.93 -15.64 6.96
N SER A 306 -3.04 -16.83 6.36
CA SER A 306 -4.23 -17.29 5.62
C SER A 306 -5.20 -18.12 6.49
N ARG A 307 -4.91 -18.33 7.78
CA ARG A 307 -5.80 -19.00 8.73
C ARG A 307 -7.03 -18.13 9.00
N PRO A 308 -8.26 -18.67 8.98
CA PRO A 308 -9.47 -17.87 9.17
C PRO A 308 -9.48 -17.07 10.49
N ASP A 309 -9.03 -17.66 11.60
CA ASP A 309 -8.94 -17.00 12.91
C ASP A 309 -7.95 -15.82 12.93
N ILE A 310 -6.84 -15.93 12.20
CA ILE A 310 -5.85 -14.85 12.05
C ILE A 310 -6.37 -13.77 11.09
N VAL A 311 -7.03 -14.20 10.01
CA VAL A 311 -7.69 -13.30 9.04
C VAL A 311 -8.71 -12.41 9.74
N ILE A 312 -9.63 -12.98 10.52
CA ILE A 312 -10.69 -12.23 11.23
C ILE A 312 -10.07 -11.15 12.13
N ARG A 313 -9.09 -11.51 12.95
CA ARG A 313 -8.40 -10.55 13.83
C ARG A 313 -7.71 -9.43 13.08
N ASN A 314 -7.06 -9.73 11.96
CA ASN A 314 -6.42 -8.70 11.15
C ASN A 314 -7.44 -7.74 10.53
N VAL A 315 -8.59 -8.23 10.05
CA VAL A 315 -9.68 -7.38 9.53
C VAL A 315 -10.24 -6.47 10.63
N GLU A 316 -10.52 -7.03 11.83
CA GLU A 316 -11.04 -6.27 12.97
C GLU A 316 -10.11 -5.14 13.41
N VAL A 317 -8.79 -5.37 13.40
CA VAL A 317 -7.82 -4.36 13.86
C VAL A 317 -7.53 -3.31 12.78
N THR A 318 -7.51 -3.71 11.50
CA THR A 318 -7.05 -2.83 10.42
C THR A 318 -8.19 -2.13 9.67
N GLY A 319 -9.42 -2.66 9.73
CA GLY A 319 -10.55 -2.22 8.90
C GLY A 319 -10.45 -2.64 7.43
N TYR A 320 -9.39 -3.35 7.02
CA TYR A 320 -9.20 -3.81 5.63
C TYR A 320 -9.71 -5.23 5.45
N VAL A 321 -10.24 -5.53 4.27
CA VAL A 321 -10.83 -6.81 3.94
C VAL A 321 -9.77 -7.80 3.49
N SER A 322 -9.86 -9.03 4.02
CA SER A 322 -8.99 -10.13 3.61
C SER A 322 -9.40 -10.72 2.25
N VAL A 323 -8.46 -11.38 1.61
CA VAL A 323 -8.65 -12.19 0.39
C VAL A 323 -9.29 -13.55 0.66
N SER A 324 -9.56 -13.88 1.91
CA SER A 324 -10.12 -15.18 2.29
C SER A 324 -11.61 -15.28 1.93
N GLY A 325 -11.97 -16.33 1.20
CA GLY A 325 -13.34 -16.74 0.92
C GLY A 325 -13.86 -17.82 1.87
N ALA A 326 -13.21 -18.01 3.03
CA ALA A 326 -13.63 -19.00 4.01
C ALA A 326 -15.01 -18.65 4.60
N PRO A 327 -15.92 -19.64 4.76
CA PRO A 327 -17.25 -19.42 5.34
C PRO A 327 -17.21 -18.79 6.75
N GLU A 328 -16.21 -19.14 7.57
CA GLU A 328 -16.01 -18.60 8.91
C GLU A 328 -15.73 -17.09 8.89
N VAL A 329 -15.04 -16.60 7.86
CA VAL A 329 -14.78 -15.18 7.68
C VAL A 329 -16.07 -14.45 7.31
N LEU A 330 -16.87 -15.00 6.39
CA LEU A 330 -18.17 -14.43 6.05
C LEU A 330 -19.08 -14.36 7.26
N GLU A 331 -19.17 -15.44 8.04
CA GLU A 331 -20.00 -15.51 9.25
C GLU A 331 -19.58 -14.43 10.28
N ALA A 332 -18.27 -14.20 10.46
CA ALA A 332 -17.74 -13.23 11.41
C ALA A 332 -18.11 -11.77 11.06
N PHE A 333 -18.31 -11.45 9.79
CA PHE A 333 -18.62 -10.09 9.31
C PHE A 333 -20.05 -9.90 8.84
N THR A 334 -20.92 -10.93 8.98
CA THR A 334 -22.36 -10.81 8.73
C THR A 334 -23.01 -9.99 9.86
N ASP A 335 -23.77 -8.94 9.48
CA ASP A 335 -24.46 -8.08 10.40
C ASP A 335 -25.81 -7.63 9.83
N GLU A 336 -26.92 -7.99 10.52
CA GLU A 336 -28.30 -7.70 10.11
C GLU A 336 -28.64 -6.19 10.08
N GLU A 337 -27.78 -5.33 10.57
CA GLU A 337 -27.97 -3.86 10.52
C GLU A 337 -27.74 -3.32 9.09
N TYR A 338 -27.05 -4.05 8.23
CA TYR A 338 -26.81 -3.69 6.84
C TYR A 338 -27.83 -4.31 5.89
N ASP A 339 -28.07 -3.64 4.77
CA ASP A 339 -28.85 -4.20 3.67
C ASP A 339 -28.12 -5.39 3.05
N ALA A 340 -28.93 -6.38 2.58
CA ALA A 340 -28.37 -7.55 1.92
C ALA A 340 -27.83 -7.21 0.52
N ILE A 341 -26.63 -7.68 0.21
CA ILE A 341 -25.91 -7.48 -1.05
C ILE A 341 -25.44 -8.79 -1.67
N ASP A 342 -25.14 -8.80 -2.97
CA ASP A 342 -24.63 -9.98 -3.69
C ASP A 342 -23.10 -10.08 -3.58
N LEU A 343 -22.63 -11.03 -2.77
CA LEU A 343 -21.23 -11.41 -2.61
C LEU A 343 -20.87 -12.74 -3.27
N SER A 344 -21.74 -13.27 -4.14
CA SER A 344 -21.50 -14.56 -4.79
C SER A 344 -20.25 -14.59 -5.67
N TYR A 345 -19.77 -13.44 -6.13
CA TYR A 345 -18.49 -13.31 -6.84
C TYR A 345 -17.30 -13.66 -5.94
N PHE A 346 -17.40 -13.37 -4.62
CA PHE A 346 -16.29 -13.49 -3.68
C PHE A 346 -16.34 -14.80 -2.87
N PHE A 347 -17.50 -15.13 -2.28
CA PHE A 347 -17.68 -16.29 -1.40
C PHE A 347 -18.34 -17.50 -2.10
N GLY A 348 -18.78 -17.35 -3.34
CA GLY A 348 -19.48 -18.40 -4.09
C GLY A 348 -20.99 -18.25 -4.09
N ALA A 349 -21.66 -19.12 -4.87
CA ALA A 349 -23.05 -18.93 -5.27
C ALA A 349 -24.09 -18.84 -4.13
N GLU A 350 -23.78 -19.33 -2.95
CA GLU A 350 -24.68 -19.29 -1.79
C GLU A 350 -24.67 -17.91 -1.07
N ALA A 351 -23.74 -17.03 -1.43
CA ALA A 351 -23.58 -15.68 -0.85
C ALA A 351 -24.24 -14.60 -1.75
N ASP A 352 -25.37 -14.90 -2.39
CA ASP A 352 -26.09 -13.98 -3.29
C ASP A 352 -26.98 -12.97 -2.57
N SER A 353 -27.13 -13.08 -1.24
CA SER A 353 -27.93 -12.19 -0.41
C SER A 353 -27.42 -12.23 1.03
N VAL A 354 -26.39 -11.43 1.36
CA VAL A 354 -25.72 -11.41 2.66
C VAL A 354 -25.70 -9.99 3.22
N CYS A 355 -26.07 -9.85 4.49
CA CYS A 355 -26.02 -8.59 5.21
C CYS A 355 -24.60 -8.35 5.76
N VAL A 356 -23.85 -7.44 5.14
CA VAL A 356 -22.50 -7.07 5.55
C VAL A 356 -22.26 -5.59 5.28
N ASN A 357 -21.22 -5.02 5.93
CA ASN A 357 -20.81 -3.65 5.65
C ASN A 357 -20.35 -3.51 4.19
N PRO A 358 -21.06 -2.71 3.34
CA PRO A 358 -20.74 -2.57 1.91
C PRO A 358 -19.44 -1.80 1.64
N VAL A 359 -18.84 -1.17 2.65
CA VAL A 359 -17.52 -0.55 2.54
C VAL A 359 -16.42 -1.61 2.63
N LEU A 360 -16.64 -2.66 3.43
CA LEU A 360 -15.77 -3.83 3.49
C LEU A 360 -15.90 -4.66 2.21
N TYR A 361 -17.11 -5.12 1.92
CA TYR A 361 -17.41 -5.97 0.77
C TYR A 361 -18.39 -5.24 -0.17
N PRO A 362 -17.92 -4.64 -1.27
CA PRO A 362 -18.80 -4.00 -2.25
C PRO A 362 -19.74 -5.00 -2.90
N ASP A 363 -20.95 -4.55 -3.25
CA ASP A 363 -21.90 -5.34 -4.04
C ASP A 363 -21.31 -5.74 -5.40
N ARG A 364 -21.77 -6.85 -5.96
CA ARG A 364 -21.37 -7.31 -7.31
C ARG A 364 -21.48 -6.20 -8.36
N ALA A 365 -22.57 -5.42 -8.34
CA ALA A 365 -22.78 -4.34 -9.29
C ALA A 365 -21.73 -3.22 -9.16
N ASP A 366 -21.18 -3.00 -7.96
CA ASP A 366 -20.08 -2.08 -7.76
C ASP A 366 -18.77 -2.64 -8.34
N ILE A 367 -18.49 -3.92 -8.09
CA ILE A 367 -17.29 -4.58 -8.63
C ILE A 367 -17.27 -4.61 -10.16
N GLU A 368 -18.42 -4.76 -10.81
CA GLU A 368 -18.52 -4.76 -12.27
C GLU A 368 -18.13 -3.42 -12.91
N ARG A 369 -18.12 -2.32 -12.16
CA ARG A 369 -17.65 -0.99 -12.59
C ARG A 369 -16.33 -0.57 -11.97
N SER A 370 -15.57 -1.50 -11.43
CA SER A 370 -14.23 -1.28 -10.89
C SER A 370 -13.13 -1.66 -11.87
N ALA A 371 -11.95 -1.10 -11.67
CA ALA A 371 -10.74 -1.41 -12.42
C ALA A 371 -9.62 -1.85 -11.48
N GLN A 372 -8.80 -2.81 -11.91
CA GLN A 372 -7.56 -3.17 -11.24
C GLN A 372 -6.40 -2.32 -11.76
N GLU A 373 -5.51 -1.90 -10.89
CA GLU A 373 -4.33 -1.12 -11.26
C GLU A 373 -3.23 -1.99 -11.88
N HIS A 374 -2.45 -1.39 -12.79
CA HIS A 374 -1.35 -2.06 -13.49
C HIS A 374 -0.02 -1.31 -13.35
N ASP A 375 1.09 -2.02 -13.54
CA ASP A 375 2.42 -1.41 -13.58
C ASP A 375 2.61 -0.56 -14.84
N TRP A 376 2.89 0.72 -14.67
CA TRP A 376 3.22 1.64 -15.78
C TRP A 376 4.65 1.49 -16.30
N GLY A 377 5.45 0.57 -15.74
CA GLY A 377 6.80 0.27 -16.19
C GLY A 377 7.69 1.51 -16.20
N GLU A 378 8.35 1.73 -17.35
CA GLU A 378 9.26 2.87 -17.56
C GLU A 378 8.55 4.24 -17.53
N ARG A 379 7.21 4.27 -17.59
CA ARG A 379 6.42 5.50 -17.52
C ARG A 379 6.19 5.99 -16.08
N THR A 380 6.37 5.14 -15.08
CA THR A 380 6.20 5.49 -13.66
C THR A 380 6.90 6.80 -13.25
N PRO A 381 8.17 7.09 -13.65
CA PRO A 381 8.81 8.36 -13.31
C PRO A 381 8.10 9.61 -13.83
N TYR A 382 7.40 9.51 -14.97
CA TYR A 382 6.67 10.66 -15.56
C TYR A 382 5.41 10.97 -14.75
N LEU A 383 4.70 9.95 -14.26
CA LEU A 383 3.53 10.12 -13.41
C LEU A 383 3.92 10.66 -12.03
N VAL A 384 5.00 10.14 -11.43
CA VAL A 384 5.55 10.67 -10.18
C VAL A 384 6.01 12.12 -10.33
N ALA A 385 6.62 12.48 -11.46
CA ALA A 385 6.99 13.88 -11.77
C ALA A 385 5.76 14.76 -11.94
N MET A 386 4.70 14.29 -12.60
CA MET A 386 3.42 14.98 -12.70
C MET A 386 2.84 15.23 -11.30
N TRP A 387 2.81 14.22 -10.46
CA TRP A 387 2.30 14.33 -9.10
C TRP A 387 3.08 15.37 -8.26
N SER A 388 4.40 15.36 -8.35
CA SER A 388 5.25 16.37 -7.70
C SER A 388 4.94 17.80 -8.21
N ARG A 389 4.65 17.99 -9.51
CA ARG A 389 4.21 19.29 -10.05
C ARG A 389 2.84 19.71 -9.52
N VAL A 390 1.90 18.77 -9.44
CA VAL A 390 0.56 19.00 -8.85
C VAL A 390 0.69 19.48 -7.41
N LYS A 391 1.46 18.77 -6.57
CA LYS A 391 1.67 19.17 -5.17
C LYS A 391 2.47 20.47 -5.02
N GLY A 392 3.26 20.86 -6.02
CA GLY A 392 4.11 22.04 -5.99
C GLY A 392 5.44 21.77 -5.28
N GLU A 393 5.87 20.54 -5.19
CA GLU A 393 7.17 20.11 -4.66
C GLU A 393 8.32 20.30 -5.66
N SER A 394 8.04 20.72 -6.88
CA SER A 394 9.10 21.15 -7.78
C SER A 394 9.90 22.25 -7.05
N ALA A 395 11.18 21.99 -6.79
CA ALA A 395 12.07 22.95 -6.17
C ALA A 395 11.87 24.30 -6.84
N SER A 396 11.19 25.22 -6.16
CA SER A 396 10.98 26.56 -6.71
C SER A 396 12.39 27.09 -6.99
N GLY A 397 12.55 27.83 -8.09
CA GLY A 397 13.86 28.45 -8.39
C GLY A 397 14.43 29.17 -7.17
N MET A 398 13.56 29.61 -6.26
CA MET A 398 13.91 30.23 -4.97
C MET A 398 14.55 29.22 -4.00
N THR A 399 14.08 27.97 -3.90
CA THR A 399 14.70 26.93 -3.07
C THR A 399 16.07 26.54 -3.62
N MET A 400 16.23 26.42 -4.93
CA MET A 400 17.51 26.18 -5.58
C MET A 400 18.47 27.35 -5.36
N ILE A 401 18.02 28.60 -5.41
CA ILE A 401 18.81 29.79 -5.11
C ILE A 401 19.24 29.79 -3.64
N VAL A 402 18.33 29.49 -2.70
CA VAL A 402 18.67 29.43 -1.25
C VAL A 402 19.71 28.34 -0.97
N VAL A 403 19.56 27.15 -1.56
CA VAL A 403 20.54 26.06 -1.43
C VAL A 403 21.88 26.46 -2.05
N ALA A 404 21.89 27.07 -3.23
CA ALA A 404 23.11 27.55 -3.86
C ALA A 404 23.80 28.64 -3.04
N VAL A 405 23.06 29.61 -2.49
CA VAL A 405 23.59 30.65 -1.59
C VAL A 405 24.17 30.02 -0.32
N PHE A 406 23.50 29.00 0.24
CA PHE A 406 24.00 28.31 1.43
C PHE A 406 25.30 27.53 1.17
N ILE A 407 25.42 26.86 0.01
CA ILE A 407 26.65 26.19 -0.43
C ILE A 407 27.78 27.19 -0.61
N VAL A 408 27.52 28.34 -1.25
CA VAL A 408 28.53 29.42 -1.44
C VAL A 408 28.94 29.99 -0.12
N ALA A 409 28.00 30.21 0.82
CA ALA A 409 28.34 30.70 2.18
C ALA A 409 29.20 29.71 2.97
N LEU A 410 28.92 28.42 2.89
CA LEU A 410 29.76 27.39 3.51
C LEU A 410 31.16 27.31 2.90
N ALA A 411 31.27 27.42 1.58
CA ALA A 411 32.59 27.48 0.90
C ALA A 411 33.40 28.72 1.30
N ALA A 412 32.74 29.88 1.33
CA ALA A 412 33.36 31.13 1.78
C ALA A 412 33.82 31.05 3.25
N PHE A 413 32.99 30.46 4.12
CA PHE A 413 33.34 30.22 5.52
C PHE A 413 34.53 29.25 5.68
N GLY A 414 34.56 28.19 4.85
CA GLY A 414 35.70 27.26 4.82
C GLY A 414 37.02 27.94 4.38
N ILE A 415 36.96 28.81 3.36
CA ILE A 415 38.09 29.59 2.91
C ILE A 415 38.56 30.59 4.00
N TYR A 416 37.58 31.29 4.62
CA TYR A 416 37.86 32.26 5.71
C TYR A 416 38.53 31.57 6.90
N THR A 417 38.03 30.42 7.37
CA THR A 417 38.64 29.68 8.49
C THR A 417 40.04 29.17 8.15
N LYS A 418 40.29 28.75 6.92
CA LYS A 418 41.58 28.30 6.42
C LYS A 418 42.58 29.46 6.38
N PHE A 419 42.14 30.66 5.97
CA PHE A 419 42.96 31.86 5.92
C PHE A 419 43.35 32.35 7.33
N PHE A 420 42.42 32.31 8.28
CA PHE A 420 42.68 32.67 9.68
C PHE A 420 43.59 31.66 10.40
N LYS A 421 43.41 30.35 10.14
CA LYS A 421 44.34 29.32 10.67
C LYS A 421 45.75 29.49 10.13
N ASN A 422 45.92 29.87 8.88
CA ASN A 422 47.25 30.14 8.31
C ASN A 422 47.92 31.43 8.86
N ARG A 423 47.14 32.48 9.12
CA ARG A 423 47.66 33.71 9.79
C ARG A 423 48.09 33.44 11.23
N LYS A 424 47.38 32.62 12.00
CA LYS A 424 47.79 32.21 13.35
C LYS A 424 49.07 31.37 13.35
N LYS A 425 49.26 30.48 12.34
CA LYS A 425 50.51 29.71 12.20
C LYS A 425 51.69 30.58 11.81
N ALA A 426 51.51 31.61 10.98
CA ALA A 426 52.56 32.53 10.59
C ALA A 426 53.00 33.45 11.75
N ARG A 427 52.08 33.84 12.66
CA ARG A 427 52.41 34.64 13.89
C ARG A 427 53.11 33.84 14.99
N LYS A 428 53.00 32.50 15.01
CA LYS A 428 53.74 31.64 15.95
C LYS A 428 55.18 31.27 15.49
N ARG A 429 55.52 31.59 14.23
CA ARG A 429 56.85 31.34 13.66
C ARG A 429 57.77 32.62 13.58
N ARG A 430 57.27 33.75 14.06
CA ARG A 430 58.03 34.95 14.36
C ARG A 430 58.14 35.11 15.90
#